data_72e241324b5b01eec4725fda18308634
#
_entry.id   72e241324b5b01eec4725fda18308634
#
_cell.length_a   1.000
_cell.length_b   1.000
_cell.length_c   1.000
_cell.angle_alpha   90.00
_cell.angle_beta   90.00
_cell.angle_gamma   90.00
#
_symmetry.space_group_name_H-M   'P 1'
#
loop_
_entity.id
_entity.type
_entity.pdbx_description
1 polymer ?
#
loop_
_entity_poly.entity_id
_entity_poly.type
_entity_poly.pdbx_seq_one_letter_code
_entity_poly.pdbx_strand_id
1 'polypeptide(L)'
;MNTYCFSELFVGQKESFEVTITEETEKCFRNLTGDCNPLHHDDAFACEIGDGRFKSHVTFGMLTASYYSTLAGVYLPGKYSLIHSMNIKFQKPVYPGDTLTISGEITDKQEELKLIQVKGTIRNQSGQNVSKADMKVLVLK
;
A
#
# COMPACT_ATOMS: atom_id res chain seq x y z
N MET A 1 8.50 -12.94 7.74
CA MET A 1 8.15 -13.12 6.33
C MET A 1 7.52 -14.48 6.16
N ASN A 2 6.27 -14.50 5.65
CA ASN A 2 5.55 -15.74 5.40
C ASN A 2 6.13 -16.49 4.19
N THR A 3 5.85 -17.80 4.11
CA THR A 3 6.42 -18.69 3.09
C THR A 3 5.35 -19.62 2.50
N TYR A 4 4.14 -19.09 2.30
CA TYR A 4 3.03 -19.88 1.77
C TYR A 4 3.32 -20.34 0.35
N CYS A 5 3.22 -21.65 0.13
CA CYS A 5 3.12 -22.22 -1.21
C CYS A 5 1.70 -22.06 -1.75
N PHE A 6 1.52 -22.15 -3.06
CA PHE A 6 0.20 -21.97 -3.70
C PHE A 6 -0.86 -22.92 -3.13
N SER A 7 -0.50 -24.18 -2.84
CA SER A 7 -1.42 -25.18 -2.28
C SER A 7 -1.92 -24.88 -0.87
N GLU A 8 -1.17 -24.05 -0.11
CA GLU A 8 -1.51 -23.67 1.27
C GLU A 8 -2.44 -22.45 1.33
N LEU A 9 -2.55 -21.73 0.23
CA LEU A 9 -3.38 -20.52 0.14
C LEU A 9 -4.84 -20.87 -0.12
N PHE A 10 -5.76 -20.08 0.43
CA PHE A 10 -7.20 -20.25 0.24
C PHE A 10 -7.91 -18.90 0.11
N VAL A 11 -9.04 -18.92 -0.60
CA VAL A 11 -9.91 -17.73 -0.74
C VAL A 11 -10.47 -17.35 0.64
N GLY A 12 -10.37 -16.08 0.98
CA GLY A 12 -10.73 -15.55 2.29
C GLY A 12 -9.56 -15.48 3.28
N GLN A 13 -8.37 -16.01 2.93
CA GLN A 13 -7.16 -15.82 3.75
C GLN A 13 -6.78 -14.36 3.83
N LYS A 14 -6.45 -13.90 5.05
CA LYS A 14 -6.15 -12.50 5.34
C LYS A 14 -4.81 -12.36 6.05
N GLU A 15 -4.12 -11.27 5.72
CA GLU A 15 -2.93 -10.81 6.42
C GLU A 15 -2.96 -9.29 6.59
N SER A 16 -2.29 -8.79 7.62
CA SER A 16 -2.19 -7.34 7.84
C SER A 16 -0.93 -6.98 8.63
N PHE A 17 -0.53 -5.72 8.49
CA PHE A 17 0.53 -5.12 9.29
C PHE A 17 0.30 -3.61 9.43
N GLU A 18 1.03 -2.99 10.34
CA GLU A 18 0.96 -1.55 10.58
C GLU A 18 2.28 -0.87 10.27
N VAL A 19 2.20 0.39 9.85
CA VAL A 19 3.35 1.27 9.63
C VAL A 19 2.96 2.70 9.98
N THR A 20 3.87 3.44 10.61
CA THR A 20 3.72 4.88 10.82
C THR A 20 4.53 5.63 9.78
N ILE A 21 3.90 6.60 9.11
CA ILE A 21 4.56 7.48 8.15
C ILE A 21 5.36 8.51 8.95
N THR A 22 6.68 8.52 8.76
CA THR A 22 7.59 9.46 9.39
C THR A 22 8.16 10.43 8.37
N GLU A 23 8.61 11.58 8.82
CA GLU A 23 9.35 12.54 7.96
C GLU A 23 10.60 11.92 7.34
N GLU A 24 11.26 11.02 8.07
CA GLU A 24 12.43 10.29 7.56
C GLU A 24 12.04 9.38 6.39
N THR A 25 10.91 8.66 6.50
CA THR A 25 10.38 7.81 5.42
C THR A 25 10.07 8.63 4.17
N GLU A 26 9.46 9.79 4.32
CA GLU A 26 9.14 10.70 3.21
C GLU A 26 10.39 11.27 2.55
N LYS A 27 11.37 11.66 3.37
CA LYS A 27 12.66 12.14 2.86
C LYS A 27 13.39 11.06 2.07
N CYS A 28 13.42 9.83 2.58
CA CYS A 28 13.99 8.68 1.87
C CYS A 28 13.29 8.44 0.53
N PHE A 29 11.97 8.46 0.50
CA PHE A 29 11.18 8.25 -0.71
C PHE A 29 11.43 9.35 -1.75
N ARG A 30 11.43 10.62 -1.33
CA ARG A 30 11.77 11.77 -2.19
C ARG A 30 13.16 11.65 -2.79
N ASN A 31 14.15 11.29 -1.98
CA ASN A 31 15.53 11.12 -2.45
C ASN A 31 15.65 9.97 -3.44
N LEU A 32 14.92 8.88 -3.21
CA LEU A 32 14.92 7.70 -4.09
C LEU A 32 14.29 8.00 -5.45
N THR A 33 13.16 8.71 -5.46
CA THR A 33 12.36 8.94 -6.68
C THR A 33 12.71 10.23 -7.41
N GLY A 34 13.31 11.20 -6.71
CA GLY A 34 13.52 12.56 -7.22
C GLY A 34 12.24 13.41 -7.29
N ASP A 35 11.13 12.92 -6.75
CA ASP A 35 9.87 13.68 -6.71
C ASP A 35 9.93 14.79 -5.67
N CYS A 36 10.19 16.00 -6.15
CA CYS A 36 10.29 17.22 -5.35
C CYS A 36 9.04 18.11 -5.47
N ASN A 37 7.89 17.54 -5.79
CA ASN A 37 6.64 18.30 -5.84
C ASN A 37 6.34 18.95 -4.47
N PRO A 38 6.17 20.29 -4.39
CA PRO A 38 5.94 20.98 -3.13
C PRO A 38 4.68 20.52 -2.38
N LEU A 39 3.73 19.88 -3.05
CA LEU A 39 2.57 19.27 -2.40
C LEU A 39 2.97 18.29 -1.27
N HIS A 40 4.18 17.71 -1.35
CA HIS A 40 4.66 16.67 -0.43
C HIS A 40 5.68 17.18 0.61
N HIS A 41 5.93 18.50 0.68
CA HIS A 41 6.89 19.03 1.65
C HIS A 41 6.71 20.50 2.03
N ASP A 42 5.73 21.20 1.44
CA ASP A 42 5.45 22.62 1.70
C ASP A 42 4.00 22.76 2.15
N ASP A 43 3.81 23.04 3.45
CA ASP A 43 2.48 23.16 4.06
C ASP A 43 1.70 24.34 3.47
N ALA A 44 2.36 25.48 3.25
CA ALA A 44 1.69 26.68 2.73
C ALA A 44 1.17 26.41 1.31
N PHE A 45 2.02 25.84 0.45
CA PHE A 45 1.63 25.46 -0.90
C PHE A 45 0.47 24.43 -0.90
N ALA A 46 0.59 23.38 -0.07
CA ALA A 46 -0.43 22.34 -0.02
C ALA A 46 -1.79 22.89 0.44
N CYS A 47 -1.80 23.76 1.46
CA CYS A 47 -3.02 24.40 1.95
C CYS A 47 -3.64 25.32 0.89
N GLU A 48 -2.84 26.12 0.20
CA GLU A 48 -3.30 27.04 -0.85
C GLU A 48 -3.90 26.27 -2.04
N ILE A 49 -3.13 25.34 -2.63
CA ILE A 49 -3.58 24.60 -3.83
C ILE A 49 -4.71 23.62 -3.50
N GLY A 50 -4.80 23.17 -2.27
CA GLY A 50 -5.83 22.26 -1.78
C GLY A 50 -7.20 22.89 -1.64
N ASP A 51 -7.31 24.22 -1.59
CA ASP A 51 -8.58 24.94 -1.38
C ASP A 51 -9.39 24.35 -0.20
N GLY A 52 -8.74 24.22 0.96
CA GLY A 52 -9.32 23.66 2.17
C GLY A 52 -9.40 22.12 2.24
N ARG A 53 -8.98 21.40 1.18
CA ARG A 53 -8.95 19.93 1.18
C ARG A 53 -7.79 19.35 1.97
N PHE A 54 -6.67 20.07 2.09
CA PHE A 54 -5.47 19.63 2.78
C PHE A 54 -5.17 20.53 3.98
N LYS A 55 -4.85 19.92 5.12
CA LYS A 55 -4.50 20.62 6.36
C LYS A 55 -3.00 20.94 6.50
N SER A 56 -2.17 20.28 5.69
CA SER A 56 -0.71 20.41 5.59
C SER A 56 -0.25 19.72 4.31
N HIS A 57 1.05 19.63 4.06
CA HIS A 57 1.56 18.79 2.98
C HIS A 57 1.10 17.34 3.14
N VAL A 58 0.88 16.66 2.03
CA VAL A 58 0.37 15.28 2.00
C VAL A 58 1.49 14.30 1.68
N THR A 59 1.44 13.14 2.30
CA THR A 59 2.34 12.02 2.01
C THR A 59 2.22 11.59 0.55
N PHE A 60 3.34 11.19 -0.06
CA PHE A 60 3.35 10.66 -1.42
C PHE A 60 2.38 9.49 -1.55
N GLY A 61 1.46 9.57 -2.48
CA GLY A 61 0.54 8.47 -2.77
C GLY A 61 1.29 7.17 -3.12
N MET A 62 2.35 7.27 -3.91
CA MET A 62 3.17 6.12 -4.29
C MET A 62 3.99 5.55 -3.13
N LEU A 63 4.39 6.33 -2.13
CA LEU A 63 4.96 5.81 -0.90
C LEU A 63 3.93 4.96 -0.16
N THR A 64 2.72 5.47 0.03
CA THR A 64 1.61 4.72 0.62
C THR A 64 1.34 3.43 -0.16
N ALA A 65 1.28 3.50 -1.49
CA ALA A 65 1.06 2.37 -2.38
C ALA A 65 2.18 1.33 -2.32
N SER A 66 3.43 1.73 -2.04
CA SER A 66 4.56 0.80 -1.95
C SER A 66 4.38 -0.26 -0.86
N TYR A 67 3.57 0.00 0.16
CA TYR A 67 3.25 -0.99 1.20
C TYR A 67 2.40 -2.16 0.71
N TYR A 68 1.73 -2.05 -0.44
CA TYR A 68 1.13 -3.22 -1.09
C TYR A 68 2.19 -4.21 -1.59
N SER A 69 3.38 -3.72 -1.98
CA SER A 69 4.51 -4.61 -2.28
C SER A 69 4.98 -5.35 -1.04
N THR A 70 5.05 -4.68 0.11
CA THR A 70 5.35 -5.33 1.38
C THR A 70 4.28 -6.35 1.77
N LEU A 71 3.00 -6.02 1.55
CA LEU A 71 1.90 -6.96 1.80
C LEU A 71 2.09 -8.25 0.99
N ALA A 72 2.34 -8.14 -0.31
CA ALA A 72 2.57 -9.31 -1.15
C ALA A 72 3.88 -10.05 -0.80
N GLY A 73 4.98 -9.33 -0.70
CA GLY A 73 6.33 -9.91 -0.59
C GLY A 73 6.68 -10.45 0.78
N VAL A 74 6.01 -9.99 1.83
CA VAL A 74 6.33 -10.37 3.21
C VAL A 74 5.22 -11.18 3.88
N TYR A 75 3.96 -10.88 3.52
CA TYR A 75 2.79 -11.40 4.26
C TYR A 75 1.91 -12.34 3.45
N LEU A 76 1.47 -11.98 2.23
CA LEU A 76 0.47 -12.74 1.48
C LEU A 76 0.75 -12.77 -0.04
N PRO A 77 1.40 -13.79 -0.56
CA PRO A 77 1.83 -15.05 0.03
C PRO A 77 3.18 -14.98 0.77
N GLY A 78 3.91 -13.86 0.69
CA GLY A 78 5.23 -13.70 1.26
C GLY A 78 6.34 -14.07 0.27
N LYS A 79 7.34 -14.83 0.72
CA LYS A 79 8.60 -15.13 0.02
C LYS A 79 8.46 -15.51 -1.46
N TYR A 80 7.40 -16.20 -1.83
CA TYR A 80 7.23 -16.75 -3.18
C TYR A 80 6.35 -15.87 -4.08
N SER A 81 6.18 -14.60 -3.74
CA SER A 81 5.35 -13.66 -4.50
C SER A 81 6.09 -13.06 -5.69
N LEU A 82 5.36 -12.88 -6.78
CA LEU A 82 5.73 -12.02 -7.88
C LEU A 82 4.47 -11.23 -8.30
N ILE A 83 4.46 -9.94 -8.05
CA ILE A 83 3.32 -9.08 -8.43
C ILE A 83 3.29 -9.02 -9.95
N HIS A 84 2.18 -9.45 -10.54
CA HIS A 84 1.93 -9.40 -11.97
C HIS A 84 1.29 -8.07 -12.39
N SER A 85 0.27 -7.64 -11.66
CA SER A 85 -0.43 -6.39 -11.94
C SER A 85 -1.11 -5.85 -10.69
N MET A 86 -1.33 -4.54 -10.68
CA MET A 86 -1.96 -3.84 -9.57
C MET A 86 -2.78 -2.67 -10.10
N ASN A 87 -4.01 -2.53 -9.59
CA ASN A 87 -4.85 -1.36 -9.78
C ASN A 87 -5.05 -0.70 -8.42
N ILE A 88 -4.63 0.54 -8.27
CA ILE A 88 -4.65 1.27 -7.00
C ILE A 88 -5.55 2.49 -7.11
N LYS A 89 -6.38 2.71 -6.08
CA LYS A 89 -7.19 3.90 -5.91
C LYS A 89 -6.80 4.62 -4.63
N PHE A 90 -6.53 5.90 -4.72
CA PHE A 90 -6.28 6.80 -3.59
C PHE A 90 -7.59 7.49 -3.23
N GLN A 91 -8.06 7.31 -2.01
CA GLN A 91 -9.39 7.76 -1.59
C GLN A 91 -9.34 8.98 -0.66
N LYS A 92 -8.30 9.06 0.17
CA LYS A 92 -8.09 10.16 1.11
C LYS A 92 -6.60 10.46 1.24
N PRO A 93 -6.23 11.71 1.55
CA PRO A 93 -4.85 12.07 1.81
C PRO A 93 -4.33 11.36 3.08
N VAL A 94 -3.04 11.03 3.03
CA VAL A 94 -2.26 10.56 4.18
C VAL A 94 -1.32 11.69 4.58
N TYR A 95 -1.07 11.82 5.86
CA TYR A 95 -0.20 12.86 6.41
C TYR A 95 0.97 12.26 7.18
N PRO A 96 2.10 12.97 7.29
CA PRO A 96 3.16 12.59 8.21
C PRO A 96 2.61 12.40 9.63
N GLY A 97 3.04 11.32 10.29
CA GLY A 97 2.55 10.92 11.60
C GLY A 97 1.35 9.98 11.59
N ASP A 98 0.67 9.80 10.45
CA ASP A 98 -0.40 8.81 10.34
C ASP A 98 0.13 7.39 10.54
N THR A 99 -0.61 6.58 11.30
CA THR A 99 -0.40 5.15 11.41
C THR A 99 -1.37 4.43 10.50
N LEU A 100 -0.81 3.69 9.56
CA LEU A 100 -1.56 2.97 8.53
C LEU A 100 -1.63 1.49 8.86
N THR A 101 -2.83 0.91 8.75
CA THR A 101 -3.05 -0.53 8.74
C THR A 101 -3.22 -0.98 7.29
N ILE A 102 -2.29 -1.79 6.82
CA ILE A 102 -2.29 -2.40 5.49
C ILE A 102 -2.83 -3.82 5.64
N SER A 103 -3.88 -4.16 4.92
CA SER A 103 -4.48 -5.48 4.95
C SER A 103 -4.78 -6.01 3.55
N GLY A 104 -4.73 -7.32 3.41
CA GLY A 104 -5.06 -8.02 2.17
C GLY A 104 -5.89 -9.26 2.42
N GLU A 105 -6.76 -9.58 1.46
CA GLU A 105 -7.57 -10.78 1.44
C GLU A 105 -7.47 -11.44 0.07
N ILE A 106 -7.25 -12.74 0.02
CA ILE A 106 -7.33 -13.52 -1.22
C ILE A 106 -8.80 -13.64 -1.62
N THR A 107 -9.14 -13.13 -2.81
CA THR A 107 -10.50 -13.16 -3.34
C THR A 107 -10.69 -14.18 -4.44
N ASP A 108 -9.61 -14.65 -5.07
CA ASP A 108 -9.64 -15.66 -6.12
C ASP A 108 -8.30 -16.41 -6.22
N LYS A 109 -8.34 -17.63 -6.71
CA LYS A 109 -7.20 -18.54 -6.94
C LYS A 109 -7.33 -19.21 -8.30
N GLN A 110 -6.31 -19.09 -9.13
CA GLN A 110 -6.24 -19.71 -10.46
C GLN A 110 -5.14 -20.76 -10.49
N GLU A 111 -5.53 -22.04 -10.44
CA GLU A 111 -4.61 -23.19 -10.34
C GLU A 111 -3.65 -23.30 -11.54
N GLU A 112 -4.15 -23.10 -12.75
CA GLU A 112 -3.35 -23.26 -13.98
C GLU A 112 -2.20 -22.28 -14.05
N LEU A 113 -2.41 -21.06 -13.58
CA LEU A 113 -1.43 -19.98 -13.62
C LEU A 113 -0.65 -19.82 -12.32
N LYS A 114 -1.01 -20.55 -11.26
CA LYS A 114 -0.51 -20.32 -9.90
C LYS A 114 -0.66 -18.85 -9.48
N LEU A 115 -1.80 -18.26 -9.81
CA LEU A 115 -2.09 -16.85 -9.61
C LEU A 115 -3.18 -16.68 -8.55
N ILE A 116 -2.95 -15.76 -7.63
CA ILE A 116 -3.96 -15.31 -6.67
C ILE A 116 -4.39 -13.87 -6.96
N GLN A 117 -5.65 -13.59 -6.69
CA GLN A 117 -6.15 -12.22 -6.62
C GLN A 117 -6.22 -11.78 -5.17
N VAL A 118 -5.57 -10.65 -4.86
CA VAL A 118 -5.55 -10.08 -3.50
C VAL A 118 -6.21 -8.71 -3.53
N LYS A 119 -7.22 -8.54 -2.70
CA LYS A 119 -7.84 -7.24 -2.45
C LYS A 119 -7.14 -6.59 -1.27
N GLY A 120 -6.42 -5.50 -1.55
CA GLY A 120 -5.70 -4.71 -0.55
C GLY A 120 -6.50 -3.51 -0.08
N THR A 121 -6.36 -3.17 1.19
CA THR A 121 -6.88 -1.92 1.76
C THR A 121 -5.85 -1.31 2.69
N ILE A 122 -5.76 0.02 2.67
CA ILE A 122 -4.97 0.78 3.65
C ILE A 122 -5.93 1.71 4.40
N ARG A 123 -5.88 1.64 5.72
CA ARG A 123 -6.67 2.50 6.61
C ARG A 123 -5.76 3.31 7.51
N ASN A 124 -6.19 4.55 7.83
CA ASN A 124 -5.49 5.36 8.82
C ASN A 124 -5.94 4.99 10.25
N GLN A 125 -5.35 5.64 11.25
CA GLN A 125 -5.64 5.42 12.68
C GLN A 125 -7.08 5.70 13.07
N SER A 126 -7.83 6.45 12.25
CA SER A 126 -9.28 6.70 12.45
C SER A 126 -10.17 5.65 11.76
N GLY A 127 -9.57 4.58 11.21
CA GLY A 127 -10.29 3.52 10.49
C GLY A 127 -10.81 3.91 9.10
N GLN A 128 -10.41 5.07 8.57
CA GLN A 128 -10.82 5.54 7.25
C GLN A 128 -9.99 4.87 6.16
N ASN A 129 -10.64 4.41 5.09
CA ASN A 129 -9.93 3.92 3.91
C ASN A 129 -9.20 5.08 3.22
N VAL A 130 -7.89 5.01 3.15
CA VAL A 130 -7.05 5.96 2.42
C VAL A 130 -6.66 5.44 1.04
N SER A 131 -6.58 4.12 0.88
CA SER A 131 -6.30 3.46 -0.40
C SER A 131 -6.96 2.09 -0.50
N LYS A 132 -7.25 1.67 -1.73
CA LYS A 132 -7.67 0.30 -2.08
C LYS A 132 -6.89 -0.16 -3.29
N ALA A 133 -6.60 -1.46 -3.34
CA ALA A 133 -5.92 -2.07 -4.47
C ALA A 133 -6.52 -3.43 -4.84
N ASP A 134 -6.53 -3.73 -6.13
CA ASP A 134 -6.74 -5.07 -6.65
C ASP A 134 -5.41 -5.54 -7.25
N MET A 135 -4.86 -6.61 -6.72
CA MET A 135 -3.57 -7.15 -7.12
C MET A 135 -3.70 -8.56 -7.69
N LYS A 136 -2.95 -8.85 -8.74
CA LYS A 136 -2.70 -10.20 -9.24
C LYS A 136 -1.27 -10.58 -8.87
N VAL A 137 -1.11 -11.66 -8.13
CA VAL A 137 0.18 -12.12 -7.63
C VAL A 137 0.40 -13.56 -8.08
N LEU A 138 1.49 -13.79 -8.79
CA LEU A 138 1.98 -15.15 -9.09
C LEU A 138 2.66 -15.72 -7.86
N VAL A 139 2.40 -16.99 -7.58
CA VAL A 139 3.02 -17.74 -6.48
C VAL A 139 4.01 -18.72 -7.09
N LEU A 140 5.30 -18.49 -6.86
CA LEU A 140 6.41 -19.19 -7.53
C LEU A 140 6.67 -20.60 -7.00
N LYS A 141 5.90 -21.07 -6.00
CA LYS A 141 6.04 -22.38 -5.39
C LYS A 141 4.71 -23.06 -5.08
#